data_a226a05d7e170d8861820f8f8dec7873
#
_entry.id   a226a05d7e170d8861820f8f8dec7873
#
_cell.length_a   1.000
_cell.length_b   1.000
_cell.length_c   1.000
_cell.angle_alpha   90.00
_cell.angle_beta   90.00
_cell.angle_gamma   90.00
#
_symmetry.space_group_name_H-M   'P 1'
#
loop_
_entity.id
_entity.type
_entity.pdbx_description
1 polymer ?
#
loop_
_entity_poly.entity_id
_entity_poly.type
_entity_poly.pdbx_seq_one_letter_code
_entity_poly.pdbx_strand_id
1 'polypeptide(L)'
;MERRHFLISSILSLGLFSQQAFGSTPKTSVSFDVLLNGEIVGYSNLTHKKLKNGLEVLVDVEIIPKFLGLKFMKYTLKNREVWKNKKLISIDANSSWFGKRYYVKGQREEGGFKIEGSAFSGVIKDTFATTSYFTPEFLKRKIWVSTQDGTPLEIKTRKLKNKKVSFNDKNYSVTEWEISGDLELTLQYDEQKNWVGSGFTVGKYPASFILNNRESNIHKIWKSS
;
A
#
# COMPACT_ATOMS: atom_id res chain seq x y z
N MET A 1 55.22 -45.16 -35.70
CA MET A 1 54.20 -44.09 -35.69
C MET A 1 52.88 -44.75 -35.30
N GLU A 2 52.57 -44.81 -34.03
CA GLU A 2 51.32 -45.41 -33.53
C GLU A 2 50.36 -44.30 -33.09
N ARG A 3 49.17 -44.28 -33.68
CA ARG A 3 48.06 -43.39 -33.31
C ARG A 3 47.27 -44.10 -32.22
N ARG A 4 47.32 -43.55 -31.01
CA ARG A 4 46.48 -43.96 -29.88
C ARG A 4 45.13 -43.26 -29.98
N HIS A 5 44.06 -44.02 -30.21
CA HIS A 5 42.69 -43.53 -30.07
C HIS A 5 42.28 -43.51 -28.60
N PHE A 6 41.91 -42.33 -28.10
CA PHE A 6 41.34 -42.12 -26.77
C PHE A 6 39.82 -42.16 -26.92
N LEU A 7 39.21 -43.20 -26.43
CA LEU A 7 37.77 -43.30 -26.28
C LEU A 7 37.35 -42.53 -25.00
N ILE A 8 36.63 -41.45 -25.17
CA ILE A 8 36.00 -40.70 -24.04
C ILE A 8 34.56 -41.23 -23.94
N SER A 9 34.30 -42.01 -22.89
CA SER A 9 32.96 -42.46 -22.52
C SER A 9 32.25 -41.31 -21.82
N SER A 10 31.32 -40.65 -22.50
CA SER A 10 30.46 -39.61 -21.90
C SER A 10 29.31 -40.26 -21.13
N ILE A 11 29.39 -40.24 -19.82
CA ILE A 11 28.27 -40.56 -18.94
C ILE A 11 27.36 -39.33 -18.90
N LEU A 12 26.23 -39.42 -19.62
CA LEU A 12 25.13 -38.47 -19.45
C LEU A 12 24.38 -38.82 -18.15
N SER A 13 24.69 -38.12 -17.09
CA SER A 13 23.83 -38.08 -15.91
C SER A 13 22.69 -37.07 -16.16
N LEU A 14 21.50 -37.57 -16.52
CA LEU A 14 20.27 -36.78 -16.48
C LEU A 14 19.95 -36.42 -15.02
N GLY A 15 20.40 -35.26 -14.60
CA GLY A 15 19.92 -34.63 -13.38
C GLY A 15 18.49 -34.18 -13.60
N LEU A 16 17.54 -34.91 -13.07
CA LEU A 16 16.16 -34.43 -12.89
C LEU A 16 16.16 -33.27 -11.90
N PHE A 17 16.30 -32.05 -12.42
CA PHE A 17 15.94 -30.88 -11.66
C PHE A 17 14.42 -30.87 -11.48
N SER A 18 13.96 -31.36 -10.33
CA SER A 18 12.60 -31.08 -9.87
C SER A 18 12.48 -29.59 -9.68
N GLN A 19 11.90 -28.91 -10.65
CA GLN A 19 11.39 -27.55 -10.45
C GLN A 19 10.31 -27.64 -9.37
N GLN A 20 10.70 -27.35 -8.14
CA GLN A 20 9.71 -27.02 -7.11
C GLN A 20 9.01 -25.76 -7.62
N ALA A 21 7.82 -25.95 -8.17
CA ALA A 21 6.89 -24.89 -8.43
C ALA A 21 6.61 -24.24 -7.07
N PHE A 22 7.28 -23.12 -6.77
CA PHE A 22 6.89 -22.24 -5.68
C PHE A 22 5.47 -21.79 -6.00
N GLY A 23 4.50 -22.47 -5.43
CA GLY A 23 3.10 -22.09 -5.53
C GLY A 23 2.99 -20.65 -5.07
N SER A 24 2.84 -19.72 -6.00
CA SER A 24 2.59 -18.33 -5.70
C SER A 24 1.27 -18.26 -4.93
N THR A 25 1.34 -17.93 -3.64
CA THR A 25 0.13 -17.65 -2.85
C THR A 25 -0.69 -16.61 -3.62
N PRO A 26 -1.99 -16.82 -3.85
CA PRO A 26 -2.80 -15.90 -4.63
C PRO A 26 -2.65 -14.48 -4.04
N LYS A 27 -2.25 -13.54 -4.87
CA LYS A 27 -2.28 -12.13 -4.54
C LYS A 27 -3.71 -11.66 -4.74
N THR A 28 -4.31 -11.13 -3.69
CA THR A 28 -5.64 -10.55 -3.74
C THR A 28 -5.54 -9.04 -3.76
N SER A 29 -6.39 -8.40 -4.53
CA SER A 29 -6.30 -6.96 -4.80
C SER A 29 -7.55 -6.20 -4.39
N VAL A 30 -7.32 -4.94 -4.08
CA VAL A 30 -8.36 -3.91 -3.95
C VAL A 30 -7.93 -2.75 -4.82
N SER A 31 -8.76 -2.31 -5.75
CA SER A 31 -8.46 -1.21 -6.65
C SER A 31 -9.42 -0.05 -6.46
N PHE A 32 -8.90 1.15 -6.63
CA PHE A 32 -9.63 2.40 -6.52
C PHE A 32 -9.38 3.25 -7.77
N ASP A 33 -10.43 3.91 -8.24
CA ASP A 33 -10.30 5.05 -9.13
C ASP A 33 -9.97 6.29 -8.30
N VAL A 34 -9.03 7.10 -8.77
CA VAL A 34 -8.69 8.38 -8.17
C VAL A 34 -9.35 9.48 -8.97
N LEU A 35 -10.22 10.24 -8.31
CA LEU A 35 -10.94 11.35 -8.92
C LEU A 35 -10.35 12.68 -8.45
N LEU A 36 -10.33 13.65 -9.36
CA LEU A 36 -10.08 15.06 -9.09
C LEU A 36 -11.17 15.89 -9.77
N ASN A 37 -11.89 16.67 -8.98
CA ASN A 37 -13.03 17.46 -9.46
C ASN A 37 -14.08 16.65 -10.27
N GLY A 38 -14.29 15.38 -9.86
CA GLY A 38 -15.25 14.46 -10.50
C GLY A 38 -14.73 13.67 -11.70
N GLU A 39 -13.53 13.98 -12.20
CA GLU A 39 -12.92 13.25 -13.31
C GLU A 39 -11.93 12.20 -12.82
N ILE A 40 -11.93 11.01 -13.43
CA ILE A 40 -10.93 9.97 -13.13
C ILE A 40 -9.58 10.42 -13.68
N VAL A 41 -8.61 10.57 -12.78
CA VAL A 41 -7.26 11.04 -13.09
C VAL A 41 -6.19 9.98 -12.81
N GLY A 42 -6.57 8.81 -12.32
CA GLY A 42 -5.61 7.76 -11.99
C GLY A 42 -6.23 6.61 -11.23
N TYR A 43 -5.35 5.79 -10.66
CA TYR A 43 -5.72 4.62 -9.89
C TYR A 43 -4.86 4.46 -8.63
N SER A 44 -5.37 3.66 -7.69
CA SER A 44 -4.61 3.13 -6.56
C SER A 44 -4.92 1.64 -6.41
N ASN A 45 -3.92 0.80 -6.56
CA ASN A 45 -4.03 -0.64 -6.38
C ASN A 45 -3.35 -1.06 -5.09
N LEU A 46 -4.07 -1.80 -4.26
CA LEU A 46 -3.57 -2.38 -3.04
C LEU A 46 -3.62 -3.90 -3.18
N THR A 47 -2.45 -4.52 -3.21
CA THR A 47 -2.30 -5.98 -3.26
C THR A 47 -1.79 -6.47 -1.91
N HIS A 48 -2.28 -7.60 -1.44
CA HIS A 48 -1.84 -8.15 -0.16
C HIS A 48 -1.63 -9.66 -0.23
N LYS A 49 -0.71 -10.12 0.60
CA LYS A 49 -0.35 -11.52 0.74
C LYS A 49 -0.26 -11.88 2.21
N LYS A 50 -0.99 -12.92 2.63
CA LYS A 50 -0.84 -13.49 3.96
C LYS A 50 0.52 -14.18 4.06
N LEU A 51 1.29 -13.85 5.09
CA LEU A 51 2.52 -14.51 5.48
C LEU A 51 2.24 -15.51 6.60
N LYS A 52 3.20 -16.41 6.92
CA LYS A 52 3.06 -17.38 8.02
C LYS A 52 2.68 -16.72 9.34
N ASN A 53 3.29 -15.57 9.65
CA ASN A 53 3.06 -14.80 10.86
C ASN A 53 2.90 -13.31 10.54
N GLY A 54 2.11 -12.95 9.53
CA GLY A 54 1.97 -11.54 9.18
C GLY A 54 1.26 -11.30 7.86
N LEU A 55 1.40 -10.09 7.39
CA LEU A 55 0.77 -9.57 6.19
C LEU A 55 1.79 -8.74 5.40
N GLU A 56 1.92 -8.99 4.11
CA GLU A 56 2.58 -8.10 3.17
C GLU A 56 1.52 -7.29 2.43
N VAL A 57 1.74 -5.99 2.34
CA VAL A 57 0.88 -5.05 1.61
C VAL A 57 1.73 -4.33 0.58
N LEU A 58 1.24 -4.29 -0.65
CA LEU A 58 1.82 -3.54 -1.76
C LEU A 58 0.80 -2.51 -2.21
N VAL A 59 1.22 -1.27 -2.34
CA VAL A 59 0.40 -0.17 -2.88
C VAL A 59 1.07 0.39 -4.12
N ASP A 60 0.31 0.50 -5.20
CA ASP A 60 0.74 1.10 -6.46
C ASP A 60 -0.26 2.18 -6.85
N VAL A 61 0.19 3.42 -6.89
CA VAL A 61 -0.62 4.59 -7.22
C VAL A 61 -0.03 5.31 -8.43
N GLU A 62 -0.89 5.65 -9.37
CA GLU A 62 -0.56 6.56 -10.45
C GLU A 62 -1.69 7.59 -10.64
N ILE A 63 -1.34 8.87 -10.58
CA ILE A 63 -2.28 9.98 -10.77
C ILE A 63 -1.70 10.92 -11.81
N ILE A 64 -2.46 11.19 -12.87
CA ILE A 64 -2.07 12.06 -14.00
C ILE A 64 -3.22 13.04 -14.30
N PRO A 65 -3.36 14.11 -13.50
CA PRO A 65 -4.35 15.13 -13.79
C PRO A 65 -4.07 15.77 -15.15
N LYS A 66 -5.13 16.02 -15.92
CA LYS A 66 -5.06 16.77 -17.17
C LYS A 66 -5.50 18.22 -16.90
N PHE A 67 -4.73 19.16 -17.37
CA PHE A 67 -5.14 20.57 -17.38
C PHE A 67 -5.16 21.05 -18.84
N LEU A 68 -6.32 21.54 -19.32
CA LEU A 68 -6.53 21.92 -20.74
C LEU A 68 -6.13 20.82 -21.73
N GLY A 69 -6.39 19.53 -21.39
CA GLY A 69 -6.02 18.39 -22.23
C GLY A 69 -4.54 17.98 -22.18
N LEU A 70 -3.70 18.74 -21.51
CA LEU A 70 -2.26 18.44 -21.34
C LEU A 70 -2.02 17.69 -20.05
N LYS A 71 -1.16 16.66 -20.08
CA LYS A 71 -0.68 15.94 -18.89
C LYS A 71 0.36 16.81 -18.18
N PHE A 72 -0.05 17.52 -17.14
CA PHE A 72 0.80 18.53 -16.49
C PHE A 72 1.56 18.02 -15.28
N MET A 73 1.01 17.05 -14.57
CA MET A 73 1.54 16.58 -13.32
C MET A 73 1.41 15.05 -13.26
N LYS A 74 2.45 14.40 -12.80
CA LYS A 74 2.39 12.96 -12.53
C LYS A 74 2.79 12.71 -11.08
N TYR A 75 1.90 12.03 -10.34
CA TYR A 75 2.21 11.43 -9.05
C TYR A 75 2.30 9.93 -9.21
N THR A 76 3.32 9.33 -8.64
CA THR A 76 3.43 7.87 -8.51
C THR A 76 3.87 7.51 -7.11
N LEU A 77 3.36 6.37 -6.60
CA LEU A 77 3.82 5.76 -5.36
C LEU A 77 3.85 4.24 -5.54
N LYS A 78 4.98 3.64 -5.21
CA LYS A 78 5.11 2.20 -5.02
C LYS A 78 5.58 1.97 -3.59
N ASN A 79 4.77 1.28 -2.82
CA ASN A 79 5.02 1.04 -1.39
C ASN A 79 4.87 -0.45 -1.08
N ARG A 80 5.80 -0.98 -0.32
CA ARG A 80 5.79 -2.34 0.20
C ARG A 80 5.93 -2.28 1.71
N GLU A 81 4.97 -2.84 2.41
CA GLU A 81 4.94 -2.95 3.86
C GLU A 81 4.87 -4.41 4.29
N VAL A 82 5.63 -4.75 5.31
CA VAL A 82 5.54 -6.06 5.99
C VAL A 82 5.12 -5.82 7.43
N TRP A 83 3.99 -6.41 7.81
CA TRP A 83 3.40 -6.32 9.13
C TRP A 83 3.43 -7.67 9.82
N LYS A 84 3.75 -7.69 11.12
CA LYS A 84 3.72 -8.89 11.97
C LYS A 84 3.20 -8.51 13.35
N ASN A 85 2.25 -9.28 13.89
CA ASN A 85 1.62 -9.00 15.18
C ASN A 85 1.16 -7.53 15.27
N LYS A 86 0.56 -7.00 14.19
CA LYS A 86 0.06 -5.61 14.06
C LYS A 86 1.13 -4.52 14.22
N LYS A 87 2.41 -4.87 14.11
CA LYS A 87 3.55 -3.97 14.09
C LYS A 87 4.17 -3.97 12.71
N LEU A 88 4.51 -2.79 12.20
CA LEU A 88 5.30 -2.67 10.97
C LEU A 88 6.70 -3.23 11.23
N ILE A 89 7.12 -4.17 10.37
CA ILE A 89 8.44 -4.80 10.41
C ILE A 89 9.38 -4.13 9.43
N SER A 90 8.88 -3.88 8.20
CA SER A 90 9.66 -3.15 7.20
C SER A 90 8.74 -2.35 6.29
N ILE A 91 9.29 -1.27 5.75
CA ILE A 91 8.71 -0.47 4.68
C ILE A 91 9.79 -0.19 3.62
N ASP A 92 9.39 -0.24 2.36
CA ASP A 92 10.17 0.23 1.21
C ASP A 92 9.19 0.93 0.26
N ALA A 93 9.31 2.24 0.16
CA ALA A 93 8.44 3.05 -0.66
C ALA A 93 9.25 4.02 -1.52
N ASN A 94 8.79 4.18 -2.75
CA ASN A 94 9.34 5.13 -3.70
C ASN A 94 8.19 5.91 -4.33
N SER A 95 8.28 7.22 -4.33
CA SER A 95 7.26 8.08 -4.92
C SER A 95 7.89 9.17 -5.80
N SER A 96 7.09 9.75 -6.65
CA SER A 96 7.47 10.94 -7.39
C SER A 96 6.34 11.94 -7.49
N TRP A 97 6.64 13.22 -7.38
CA TRP A 97 5.72 14.31 -7.52
C TRP A 97 6.37 15.43 -8.34
N PHE A 98 5.80 15.83 -9.45
CA PHE A 98 6.40 16.82 -10.39
C PHE A 98 7.85 16.49 -10.78
N GLY A 99 8.15 15.21 -11.00
CA GLY A 99 9.51 14.77 -11.33
C GLY A 99 10.49 14.71 -10.14
N LYS A 100 10.15 15.29 -9.00
CA LYS A 100 10.93 15.13 -7.77
C LYS A 100 10.68 13.74 -7.19
N ARG A 101 11.75 13.04 -6.85
CA ARG A 101 11.70 11.68 -6.28
C ARG A 101 11.78 11.74 -4.76
N TYR A 102 11.03 10.85 -4.13
CA TYR A 102 11.03 10.64 -2.69
C TYR A 102 11.14 9.16 -2.39
N TYR A 103 11.61 8.83 -1.21
CA TYR A 103 11.72 7.45 -0.76
C TYR A 103 11.47 7.34 0.75
N VAL A 104 11.11 6.12 1.17
CA VAL A 104 11.04 5.72 2.56
C VAL A 104 11.56 4.30 2.66
N LYS A 105 12.55 4.09 3.51
CA LYS A 105 13.01 2.76 3.92
C LYS A 105 12.95 2.67 5.42
N GLY A 106 12.57 1.52 5.94
CA GLY A 106 12.55 1.36 7.38
C GLY A 106 12.47 -0.09 7.80
N GLN A 107 12.96 -0.34 9.00
CA GLN A 107 13.00 -1.66 9.60
C GLN A 107 12.82 -1.58 11.11
N ARG A 108 12.14 -2.58 11.68
CA ARG A 108 11.99 -2.71 13.13
C ARG A 108 13.25 -3.30 13.74
N GLU A 109 13.76 -2.59 14.71
CA GLU A 109 14.91 -2.97 15.54
C GLU A 109 14.47 -3.04 17.01
N GLU A 110 15.37 -3.45 17.91
CA GLU A 110 15.10 -3.59 19.35
C GLU A 110 14.68 -2.25 19.99
N GLY A 111 15.29 -1.15 19.59
CA GLY A 111 15.00 0.21 20.10
C GLY A 111 13.77 0.91 19.49
N GLY A 112 13.08 0.30 18.51
CA GLY A 112 11.95 0.92 17.83
C GLY A 112 11.92 0.62 16.33
N PHE A 113 11.29 1.49 15.57
CA PHE A 113 11.27 1.40 14.11
C PHE A 113 12.21 2.46 13.53
N LYS A 114 13.34 2.00 13.01
CA LYS A 114 14.28 2.88 12.32
C LYS A 114 13.76 3.18 10.92
N ILE A 115 13.72 4.45 10.59
CA ILE A 115 13.24 4.94 9.30
C ILE A 115 14.29 5.87 8.68
N GLU A 116 14.43 5.77 7.38
CA GLU A 116 15.21 6.65 6.52
C GLU A 116 14.33 7.05 5.35
N GLY A 117 14.00 8.33 5.26
CA GLY A 117 13.14 8.87 4.23
C GLY A 117 13.65 10.20 3.69
N SER A 118 13.05 10.63 2.59
CA SER A 118 13.44 11.89 1.93
C SER A 118 13.22 13.13 2.77
N ALA A 119 12.26 13.08 3.73
CA ALA A 119 11.93 14.22 4.60
C ALA A 119 12.24 13.95 6.08
N PHE A 120 12.40 12.70 6.48
CA PHE A 120 12.68 12.35 7.87
C PHE A 120 13.54 11.10 7.96
N SER A 121 14.53 11.13 8.87
CA SER A 121 15.31 9.96 9.28
C SER A 121 15.43 9.93 10.79
N GLY A 122 15.16 8.77 11.41
CA GLY A 122 15.16 8.63 12.85
C GLY A 122 14.60 7.30 13.35
N VAL A 123 14.28 7.24 14.65
CA VAL A 123 13.67 6.07 15.28
C VAL A 123 12.32 6.45 15.86
N ILE A 124 11.27 5.75 15.45
CA ILE A 124 9.93 5.89 16.00
C ILE A 124 9.73 4.80 17.04
N LYS A 125 9.61 5.19 18.32
CA LYS A 125 9.49 4.27 19.46
C LYS A 125 8.05 3.81 19.67
N ASP A 126 7.09 4.68 19.43
CA ASP A 126 5.69 4.42 19.68
C ASP A 126 5.04 3.49 18.64
N THR A 127 3.83 3.06 18.94
CA THR A 127 3.00 2.39 17.95
C THR A 127 2.41 3.41 17.00
N PHE A 128 2.67 3.24 15.73
CA PHE A 128 2.23 4.13 14.66
C PHE A 128 1.49 3.36 13.55
N ALA A 129 0.86 4.08 12.66
CA ALA A 129 0.27 3.59 11.42
C ALA A 129 1.04 4.14 10.22
N THR A 130 0.62 3.77 9.02
CA THR A 130 1.11 4.34 7.76
C THR A 130 -0.05 4.96 6.99
N THR A 131 0.25 5.78 5.99
CA THR A 131 -0.75 6.36 5.09
C THR A 131 -1.25 5.38 4.01
N SER A 132 -1.21 4.08 4.25
CA SER A 132 -1.76 3.04 3.38
C SER A 132 -3.24 2.71 3.66
N TYR A 133 -3.81 3.17 4.77
CA TYR A 133 -5.23 3.19 5.14
C TYR A 133 -5.98 1.85 5.15
N PHE A 134 -5.37 0.72 4.87
CA PHE A 134 -6.04 -0.57 4.60
C PHE A 134 -6.83 -1.15 5.79
N THR A 135 -6.69 -0.62 6.99
CA THR A 135 -7.42 -1.08 8.18
C THR A 135 -7.85 0.07 9.09
N PRO A 136 -9.07 0.05 9.65
CA PRO A 136 -9.52 1.08 10.59
C PRO A 136 -8.82 1.00 11.95
N GLU A 137 -8.01 -0.03 12.21
CA GLU A 137 -7.20 -0.06 13.43
C GLU A 137 -6.14 1.06 13.46
N PHE A 138 -5.77 1.58 12.30
CA PHE A 138 -4.87 2.73 12.16
C PHE A 138 -5.47 4.01 12.78
N LEU A 139 -6.79 4.15 12.77
CA LEU A 139 -7.50 5.27 13.39
C LEU A 139 -7.25 5.42 14.90
N LYS A 140 -6.77 4.38 15.56
CA LYS A 140 -6.42 4.41 16.99
C LYS A 140 -4.99 4.91 17.25
N ARG A 141 -4.21 5.19 16.21
CA ARG A 141 -2.82 5.62 16.30
C ARG A 141 -2.75 7.13 16.17
N LYS A 142 -2.01 7.78 17.05
CA LYS A 142 -1.79 9.23 17.03
C LYS A 142 -0.71 9.66 16.03
N ILE A 143 0.22 8.75 15.72
CA ILE A 143 1.29 9.00 14.76
C ILE A 143 1.07 8.12 13.53
N TRP A 144 1.11 8.72 12.35
CA TRP A 144 1.14 8.04 11.08
C TRP A 144 2.43 8.38 10.33
N VAL A 145 3.02 7.40 9.68
CA VAL A 145 4.19 7.61 8.83
C VAL A 145 3.73 7.79 7.39
N SER A 146 4.10 8.90 6.80
CA SER A 146 3.90 9.17 5.38
C SER A 146 4.66 8.15 4.54
N THR A 147 3.95 7.38 3.73
CA THR A 147 4.55 6.42 2.79
C THR A 147 5.18 7.13 1.58
N GLN A 148 4.99 8.43 1.44
CA GLN A 148 5.58 9.24 0.38
C GLN A 148 7.04 9.59 0.68
N ASP A 149 7.36 10.03 1.92
CA ASP A 149 8.62 10.68 2.25
C ASP A 149 9.17 10.36 3.64
N GLY A 150 8.44 9.57 4.44
CA GLY A 150 8.83 9.12 5.78
C GLY A 150 8.45 10.04 6.93
N THR A 151 7.83 11.19 6.66
CA THR A 151 7.46 12.16 7.71
C THR A 151 6.52 11.51 8.74
N PRO A 152 6.82 11.57 10.05
CA PRO A 152 5.85 11.28 11.09
C PRO A 152 4.80 12.38 11.16
N LEU A 153 3.53 12.01 11.08
CA LEU A 153 2.37 12.90 11.06
C LEU A 153 1.58 12.75 12.35
N GLU A 154 1.31 13.84 13.05
CA GLU A 154 0.41 13.85 14.22
C GLU A 154 -1.05 13.89 13.77
N ILE A 155 -1.80 12.85 14.14
CA ILE A 155 -3.15 12.63 13.64
C ILE A 155 -4.18 12.68 14.76
N LYS A 156 -5.28 13.33 14.46
CA LYS A 156 -6.53 13.28 15.23
C LYS A 156 -7.60 12.62 14.36
N THR A 157 -8.41 11.77 14.95
CA THR A 157 -9.48 11.06 14.26
C THR A 157 -10.81 11.33 14.93
N ARG A 158 -11.85 11.58 14.14
CA ARG A 158 -13.21 11.77 14.62
C ARG A 158 -14.18 10.92 13.79
N LYS A 159 -14.95 10.09 14.46
CA LYS A 159 -16.02 9.34 13.80
C LYS A 159 -17.12 10.31 13.39
N LEU A 160 -17.47 10.27 12.13
CA LEU A 160 -18.61 10.97 11.57
C LEU A 160 -19.85 10.04 11.57
N LYS A 161 -20.80 10.31 10.71
CA LYS A 161 -22.02 9.50 10.56
C LYS A 161 -21.78 8.27 9.70
N ASN A 162 -22.62 7.26 9.91
CA ASN A 162 -22.76 6.18 8.94
C ASN A 162 -23.54 6.70 7.73
N LYS A 163 -23.16 6.28 6.55
CA LYS A 163 -23.86 6.62 5.30
C LYS A 163 -23.85 5.45 4.33
N LYS A 164 -24.73 5.49 3.35
CA LYS A 164 -24.70 4.56 2.22
C LYS A 164 -23.93 5.22 1.07
N VAL A 165 -23.06 4.48 0.44
CA VAL A 165 -22.32 4.88 -0.76
C VAL A 165 -22.48 3.80 -1.82
N SER A 166 -22.52 4.19 -3.08
CA SER A 166 -22.63 3.25 -4.21
C SER A 166 -21.35 3.26 -5.01
N PHE A 167 -20.78 2.09 -5.27
CA PHE A 167 -19.64 1.89 -6.14
C PHE A 167 -19.95 0.73 -7.08
N ASN A 168 -19.80 0.90 -8.37
CA ASN A 168 -20.07 -0.13 -9.39
C ASN A 168 -21.40 -0.87 -9.15
N ASP A 169 -22.50 -0.13 -9.04
CA ASP A 169 -23.86 -0.61 -8.81
C ASP A 169 -24.07 -1.40 -7.51
N LYS A 170 -23.09 -1.40 -6.63
CA LYS A 170 -23.18 -2.02 -5.30
C LYS A 170 -23.28 -0.96 -4.21
N ASN A 171 -24.24 -1.16 -3.30
CA ASN A 171 -24.43 -0.31 -2.13
C ASN A 171 -23.63 -0.81 -0.94
N TYR A 172 -22.89 0.10 -0.30
CA TYR A 172 -22.12 -0.16 0.91
C TYR A 172 -22.63 0.71 2.04
N SER A 173 -22.90 0.10 3.19
CA SER A 173 -23.03 0.84 4.46
C SER A 173 -21.62 1.14 4.96
N VAL A 174 -21.29 2.41 5.09
CA VAL A 174 -19.94 2.82 5.52
C VAL A 174 -19.97 3.68 6.76
N THR A 175 -18.96 3.53 7.60
CA THR A 175 -18.62 4.51 8.62
C THR A 175 -17.56 5.46 8.06
N GLU A 176 -17.85 6.75 8.12
CA GLU A 176 -16.93 7.80 7.72
C GLU A 176 -16.18 8.35 8.93
N TRP A 177 -14.89 8.60 8.72
CA TRP A 177 -13.99 9.16 9.72
C TRP A 177 -13.30 10.39 9.16
N GLU A 178 -13.27 11.44 9.94
CA GLU A 178 -12.44 12.62 9.68
C GLU A 178 -11.06 12.41 10.27
N ILE A 179 -10.07 12.73 9.47
CA ILE A 179 -8.66 12.77 9.85
C ILE A 179 -8.22 14.21 9.79
N SER A 180 -7.57 14.69 10.85
CA SER A 180 -7.08 16.07 10.97
C SER A 180 -5.75 16.10 11.70
N GLY A 181 -5.09 17.25 11.71
CA GLY A 181 -3.74 17.46 12.20
C GLY A 181 -2.78 17.73 11.05
N ASP A 182 -1.69 16.97 10.94
CA ASP A 182 -0.73 17.12 9.85
C ASP A 182 -1.22 16.53 8.51
N LEU A 183 -2.38 15.86 8.54
CA LEU A 183 -3.03 15.31 7.36
C LEU A 183 -4.54 15.55 7.46
N GLU A 184 -5.15 16.07 6.39
CA GLU A 184 -6.58 16.36 6.33
C GLU A 184 -7.25 15.53 5.24
N LEU A 185 -8.13 14.58 5.64
CA LEU A 185 -8.92 13.78 4.73
C LEU A 185 -10.09 13.09 5.46
N THR A 186 -10.98 12.47 4.70
CA THR A 186 -11.96 11.52 5.23
C THR A 186 -11.63 10.10 4.78
N LEU A 187 -11.86 9.13 5.64
CA LEU A 187 -11.74 7.70 5.33
C LEU A 187 -13.08 7.01 5.52
N GLN A 188 -13.40 6.08 4.64
CA GLN A 188 -14.64 5.32 4.65
C GLN A 188 -14.32 3.84 4.75
N TYR A 189 -14.90 3.19 5.78
CA TYR A 189 -14.78 1.76 5.99
C TYR A 189 -16.16 1.12 5.99
N ASP A 190 -16.30 -0.01 5.28
CA ASP A 190 -17.54 -0.78 5.25
C ASP A 190 -17.81 -1.53 6.57
N GLU A 191 -18.93 -2.23 6.66
CA GLU A 191 -19.31 -3.03 7.82
C GLU A 191 -18.30 -4.15 8.12
N GLN A 192 -17.60 -4.63 7.11
CA GLN A 192 -16.52 -5.62 7.24
C GLN A 192 -15.17 -4.98 7.57
N LYS A 193 -15.15 -3.65 7.81
CA LYS A 193 -13.97 -2.86 8.15
C LYS A 193 -12.89 -2.81 7.06
N ASN A 194 -13.26 -2.98 5.81
CA ASN A 194 -12.37 -2.72 4.69
C ASN A 194 -12.47 -1.25 4.29
N TRP A 195 -11.34 -0.68 3.91
CA TRP A 195 -11.29 0.63 3.29
C TRP A 195 -11.99 0.58 1.93
N VAL A 196 -12.90 1.52 1.71
CA VAL A 196 -13.72 1.58 0.48
C VAL A 196 -13.72 2.95 -0.16
N GLY A 197 -13.14 3.95 0.46
CA GLY A 197 -13.02 5.27 -0.13
C GLY A 197 -12.38 6.27 0.80
N SER A 198 -12.02 7.40 0.21
CA SER A 198 -11.55 8.58 0.93
C SER A 198 -11.92 9.86 0.17
N GLY A 199 -11.99 10.98 0.89
CA GLY A 199 -12.15 12.30 0.33
C GLY A 199 -11.10 13.24 0.89
N PHE A 200 -10.53 14.09 0.05
CA PHE A 200 -9.53 15.10 0.40
C PHE A 200 -9.59 16.26 -0.58
N THR A 201 -8.72 17.25 -0.38
CA THR A 201 -8.67 18.42 -1.25
C THR A 201 -7.26 18.62 -1.80
N VAL A 202 -7.15 18.89 -3.08
CA VAL A 202 -5.89 19.25 -3.74
C VAL A 202 -5.99 20.72 -4.20
N GLY A 203 -5.36 21.62 -3.47
CA GLY A 203 -5.62 23.05 -3.62
C GLY A 203 -7.08 23.37 -3.32
N LYS A 204 -7.83 23.84 -4.33
CA LYS A 204 -9.27 24.12 -4.22
C LYS A 204 -10.18 23.02 -4.78
N TYR A 205 -9.61 21.96 -5.32
CA TYR A 205 -10.36 20.91 -6.01
C TYR A 205 -10.62 19.72 -5.12
N PRO A 206 -11.87 19.23 -5.03
CA PRO A 206 -12.17 18.01 -4.32
C PRO A 206 -11.55 16.82 -5.04
N ALA A 207 -10.97 15.92 -4.26
CA ALA A 207 -10.39 14.68 -4.73
C ALA A 207 -10.89 13.50 -3.90
N SER A 208 -10.90 12.32 -4.48
CA SER A 208 -11.36 11.11 -3.79
C SER A 208 -10.73 9.84 -4.34
N PHE A 209 -10.62 8.84 -3.49
CA PHE A 209 -10.48 7.45 -3.89
C PHE A 209 -11.85 6.78 -3.82
N ILE A 210 -12.26 6.11 -4.88
CA ILE A 210 -13.54 5.40 -4.97
C ILE A 210 -13.24 3.94 -5.28
N LEU A 211 -13.81 3.02 -4.48
CA LEU A 211 -13.63 1.59 -4.70
C LEU A 211 -14.10 1.19 -6.11
N ASN A 212 -13.19 0.63 -6.90
CA ASN A 212 -13.45 0.08 -8.22
C ASN A 212 -13.67 -1.44 -8.13
N ASN A 213 -12.72 -2.17 -7.55
CA ASN A 213 -12.82 -3.62 -7.40
C ASN A 213 -12.23 -4.09 -6.07
N ARG A 214 -12.80 -5.19 -5.52
CA ARG A 214 -12.29 -5.84 -4.32
C ARG A 214 -12.47 -7.35 -4.40
N GLU A 215 -11.36 -8.07 -4.40
CA GLU A 215 -11.34 -9.54 -4.47
C GLU A 215 -11.27 -10.21 -3.09
N SER A 216 -10.94 -9.46 -2.04
CA SER A 216 -10.79 -10.03 -0.71
C SER A 216 -11.02 -9.04 0.43
N ASN A 217 -11.11 -9.59 1.64
CA ASN A 217 -11.21 -8.84 2.89
C ASN A 217 -9.84 -8.78 3.57
N ILE A 218 -9.09 -7.71 3.34
CA ILE A 218 -7.77 -7.50 3.94
C ILE A 218 -7.85 -7.37 5.46
N HIS A 219 -8.91 -6.75 6.00
CA HIS A 219 -9.07 -6.61 7.44
C HIS A 219 -9.23 -7.97 8.14
N LYS A 220 -9.88 -8.95 7.51
CA LYS A 220 -9.97 -10.33 8.04
C LYS A 220 -8.58 -10.96 8.14
N ILE A 221 -7.73 -10.74 7.14
CA ILE A 221 -6.35 -11.25 7.15
C ILE A 221 -5.53 -10.52 8.22
N TRP A 222 -5.67 -9.20 8.32
CA TRP A 222 -5.04 -8.38 9.35
C TRP A 222 -5.35 -8.85 10.77
N LYS A 223 -6.57 -9.27 11.05
CA LYS A 223 -6.94 -9.79 12.37
C LYS A 223 -6.25 -11.09 12.74
N SER A 224 -5.90 -11.90 11.73
CA SER A 224 -5.28 -13.22 11.90
C SER A 224 -3.76 -13.21 11.73
N SER A 225 -3.16 -12.04 11.56
CA SER A 225 -1.71 -11.84 11.31
C SER A 225 -0.96 -11.33 12.54
#